data_622fbfc80ba282117cfe3aa8e146ae0d
#
_entry.id   622fbfc80ba282117cfe3aa8e146ae0d
#
_cell.length_a   1.000
_cell.length_b   1.000
_cell.length_c   1.000
_cell.angle_alpha   90.00
_cell.angle_beta   90.00
_cell.angle_gamma   90.00
#
_symmetry.space_group_name_H-M   'P 1'
#
loop_
_entity.id
_entity.type
_entity.pdbx_description
1 polymer ?
#
loop_
_entity_poly.entity_id
_entity_poly.type
_entity_poly.pdbx_seq_one_letter_code
_entity_poly.pdbx_strand_id
1 'polypeptide(L)'
;MNLLFTPDNFSVRFRDLTGYADADIPFVKIKPSLESATYEIIELIGETSYNEVEAVDNLENEYYRLVARAVALKADIIYQPTSNLARTKNGLKNRNDDQTSTPWKWQVDDYQASLLQNYYRHLDVLLRYMIKNDKSINLKKYDTKDLFVKDIETFEQFFDINGSHYLYFKLLPALVECERKEIEPRVRTITTLTD
;
A
#
# COMPACT_ATOMS: atom_id res chain seq x y z
N MET A 1 -12.97 -0.54 -14.44
CA MET A 1 -12.49 -0.80 -13.07
C MET A 1 -13.70 -1.00 -12.18
N ASN A 2 -13.84 -2.17 -11.64
CA ASN A 2 -14.86 -2.46 -10.63
C ASN A 2 -14.23 -2.44 -9.25
N LEU A 3 -15.00 -2.03 -8.25
CA LEU A 3 -14.56 -2.05 -6.86
C LEU A 3 -14.74 -3.45 -6.27
N LEU A 4 -13.80 -3.90 -5.44
CA LEU A 4 -13.94 -5.15 -4.66
C LEU A 4 -15.01 -5.03 -3.54
N PHE A 5 -15.47 -3.82 -3.28
CA PHE A 5 -16.48 -3.50 -2.30
C PHE A 5 -17.72 -2.94 -2.98
N THR A 6 -18.87 -3.55 -2.69
CA THR A 6 -20.19 -3.12 -3.15
C THR A 6 -21.04 -2.69 -1.93
N PRO A 7 -22.14 -1.95 -2.11
CA PRO A 7 -23.02 -1.61 -0.99
C PRO A 7 -23.45 -2.83 -0.16
N ASP A 8 -23.66 -3.96 -0.82
CA ASP A 8 -24.20 -5.18 -0.17
C ASP A 8 -23.13 -5.92 0.65
N ASN A 9 -21.86 -5.90 0.23
CA ASN A 9 -20.79 -6.65 0.89
C ASN A 9 -19.87 -5.80 1.78
N PHE A 10 -19.93 -4.47 1.65
CA PHE A 10 -18.98 -3.54 2.26
C PHE A 10 -18.91 -3.70 3.78
N SER A 11 -20.04 -3.61 4.47
CA SER A 11 -20.06 -3.59 5.94
C SER A 11 -19.39 -4.84 6.55
N VAL A 12 -19.69 -6.01 6.01
CA VAL A 12 -19.13 -7.28 6.49
C VAL A 12 -17.65 -7.41 6.09
N ARG A 13 -17.34 -7.22 4.81
CA ARG A 13 -15.97 -7.38 4.30
C ARG A 13 -15.00 -6.35 4.88
N PHE A 14 -15.42 -5.10 4.98
CA PHE A 14 -14.57 -4.04 5.52
C PHE A 14 -14.21 -4.31 6.98
N ARG A 15 -15.18 -4.73 7.78
CA ARG A 15 -14.98 -5.11 9.18
C ARG A 15 -14.04 -6.31 9.32
N ASP A 16 -14.25 -7.36 8.53
CA ASP A 16 -13.43 -8.56 8.55
C ASP A 16 -11.96 -8.24 8.17
N LEU A 17 -11.75 -7.40 7.16
CA LEU A 17 -10.44 -7.05 6.65
C LEU A 17 -9.67 -6.04 7.50
N THR A 18 -10.35 -5.10 8.16
CA THR A 18 -9.72 -4.05 8.98
C THR A 18 -9.66 -4.40 10.46
N GLY A 19 -10.52 -5.31 10.92
CA GLY A 19 -10.62 -5.69 12.34
C GLY A 19 -11.41 -4.68 13.20
N TYR A 20 -12.09 -3.71 12.60
CA TYR A 20 -12.92 -2.74 13.33
C TYR A 20 -14.30 -3.32 13.63
N ALA A 21 -14.53 -3.67 14.90
CA ALA A 21 -15.78 -4.29 15.32
C ALA A 21 -17.02 -3.38 15.14
N ASP A 22 -16.85 -2.06 15.31
CA ASP A 22 -17.93 -1.08 15.41
C ASP A 22 -17.97 -0.07 14.24
N ALA A 23 -17.32 -0.37 13.11
CA ALA A 23 -17.29 0.55 11.98
C ALA A 23 -18.63 0.55 11.21
N ASP A 24 -19.62 1.26 11.73
CA ASP A 24 -20.85 1.56 10.99
C ASP A 24 -20.65 2.74 10.04
N ILE A 25 -19.71 2.56 9.09
CA ILE A 25 -19.41 3.56 8.07
C ILE A 25 -20.35 3.37 6.89
N PRO A 26 -21.22 4.35 6.54
CA PRO A 26 -22.04 4.26 5.34
C PRO A 26 -21.19 4.15 4.08
N PHE A 27 -21.46 3.15 3.24
CA PHE A 27 -20.72 2.91 1.99
C PHE A 27 -20.57 4.18 1.12
N VAL A 28 -21.65 4.96 0.99
CA VAL A 28 -21.67 6.20 0.18
C VAL A 28 -20.61 7.20 0.64
N LYS A 29 -20.29 7.24 1.94
CA LYS A 29 -19.29 8.19 2.47
C LYS A 29 -17.86 7.75 2.22
N ILE A 30 -17.56 6.46 2.30
CA ILE A 30 -16.22 5.91 2.11
C ILE A 30 -15.93 5.57 0.64
N LYS A 31 -16.94 5.44 -0.20
CA LYS A 31 -16.81 5.07 -1.62
C LYS A 31 -15.73 5.86 -2.37
N PRO A 32 -15.64 7.21 -2.28
CA PRO A 32 -14.57 7.96 -2.96
C PRO A 32 -13.17 7.58 -2.48
N SER A 33 -13.03 7.25 -1.19
CA SER A 33 -11.76 6.78 -0.62
C SER A 33 -11.41 5.37 -1.11
N LEU A 34 -12.40 4.48 -1.26
CA LEU A 34 -12.22 3.16 -1.86
C LEU A 34 -11.81 3.25 -3.33
N GLU A 35 -12.41 4.16 -4.09
CA GLU A 35 -12.01 4.41 -5.49
C GLU A 35 -10.56 4.87 -5.57
N SER A 36 -10.17 5.87 -4.79
CA SER A 36 -8.79 6.37 -4.75
C SER A 36 -7.80 5.30 -4.30
N ALA A 37 -8.13 4.55 -3.26
CA ALA A 37 -7.30 3.45 -2.78
C ALA A 37 -7.13 2.34 -3.82
N THR A 38 -8.21 2.01 -4.55
CA THR A 38 -8.17 1.01 -5.61
C THR A 38 -7.23 1.44 -6.74
N TYR A 39 -7.28 2.70 -7.17
CA TYR A 39 -6.35 3.22 -8.18
C TYR A 39 -4.89 3.11 -7.73
N GLU A 40 -4.57 3.50 -6.48
CA GLU A 40 -3.22 3.39 -5.96
C GLU A 40 -2.73 1.93 -5.90
N ILE A 41 -3.60 0.99 -5.51
CA ILE A 41 -3.24 -0.43 -5.50
C ILE A 41 -3.03 -0.97 -6.92
N ILE A 42 -3.86 -0.59 -7.89
CA ILE A 42 -3.65 -0.95 -9.30
C ILE A 42 -2.32 -0.42 -9.82
N GLU A 43 -1.94 0.81 -9.46
CA GLU A 43 -0.62 1.33 -9.83
C GLU A 43 0.54 0.51 -9.25
N LEU A 44 0.35 -0.07 -8.06
CA LEU A 44 1.37 -0.90 -7.41
C LEU A 44 1.48 -2.31 -8.02
N ILE A 45 0.34 -3.00 -8.16
CA ILE A 45 0.32 -4.42 -8.55
C ILE A 45 0.12 -4.64 -10.05
N GLY A 46 -0.37 -3.63 -10.76
CA GLY A 46 -0.73 -3.71 -12.18
C GLY A 46 -2.20 -4.08 -12.41
N GLU A 47 -2.74 -3.60 -13.53
CA GLU A 47 -4.14 -3.82 -13.91
C GLU A 47 -4.48 -5.29 -14.13
N THR A 48 -3.57 -6.04 -14.78
CA THR A 48 -3.75 -7.48 -15.01
C THR A 48 -3.90 -8.25 -13.71
N SER A 49 -3.01 -7.98 -12.74
CA SER A 49 -3.04 -8.61 -11.42
C SER A 49 -4.29 -8.24 -10.61
N TYR A 50 -4.80 -7.02 -10.77
CA TYR A 50 -6.04 -6.60 -10.13
C TYR A 50 -7.28 -7.26 -10.76
N ASN A 51 -7.33 -7.37 -12.09
CA ASN A 51 -8.44 -8.01 -12.80
C ASN A 51 -8.55 -9.51 -12.46
N GLU A 52 -7.42 -10.20 -12.23
CA GLU A 52 -7.42 -11.57 -11.71
C GLU A 52 -8.13 -11.67 -10.35
N VAL A 53 -7.88 -10.69 -9.46
CA VAL A 53 -8.50 -10.62 -8.14
C VAL A 53 -9.99 -10.34 -8.25
N GLU A 54 -10.38 -9.37 -9.09
CA GLU A 54 -11.78 -9.00 -9.33
C GLU A 54 -12.61 -10.19 -9.81
N ALA A 55 -12.05 -11.02 -10.69
CA ALA A 55 -12.72 -12.19 -11.23
C ALA A 55 -13.02 -13.28 -10.18
N VAL A 56 -12.26 -13.33 -9.08
CA VAL A 56 -12.43 -14.35 -8.03
C VAL A 56 -13.54 -13.99 -7.05
N ASP A 57 -13.63 -12.73 -6.65
CA ASP A 57 -14.59 -12.16 -5.66
C ASP A 57 -14.89 -13.05 -4.43
N ASN A 58 -13.85 -13.64 -3.85
CA ASN A 58 -13.98 -14.57 -2.73
C ASN A 58 -12.92 -14.30 -1.65
N LEU A 59 -13.35 -14.01 -0.41
CA LEU A 59 -12.48 -13.78 0.75
C LEU A 59 -11.69 -15.01 1.21
N GLU A 60 -12.11 -16.22 0.88
CA GLU A 60 -11.36 -17.44 1.17
C GLU A 60 -10.13 -17.58 0.27
N ASN A 61 -10.13 -16.92 -0.89
CA ASN A 61 -8.94 -16.83 -1.73
C ASN A 61 -7.91 -15.89 -1.09
N GLU A 62 -6.73 -16.41 -0.82
CA GLU A 62 -5.66 -15.67 -0.14
C GLU A 62 -5.25 -14.41 -0.93
N TYR A 63 -5.09 -14.51 -2.25
CA TYR A 63 -4.70 -13.36 -3.07
C TYR A 63 -5.78 -12.26 -3.06
N TYR A 64 -7.04 -12.65 -3.25
CA TYR A 64 -8.16 -11.72 -3.13
C TYR A 64 -8.16 -11.01 -1.79
N ARG A 65 -8.03 -11.78 -0.69
CA ARG A 65 -8.04 -11.23 0.67
C ARG A 65 -6.90 -10.25 0.90
N LEU A 66 -5.70 -10.55 0.41
CA LEU A 66 -4.54 -9.65 0.54
C LEU A 66 -4.76 -8.33 -0.21
N VAL A 67 -5.24 -8.37 -1.45
CA VAL A 67 -5.51 -7.16 -2.23
C VAL A 67 -6.68 -6.36 -1.65
N ALA A 68 -7.78 -7.03 -1.30
CA ALA A 68 -8.95 -6.38 -0.71
C ALA A 68 -8.60 -5.70 0.63
N ARG A 69 -7.75 -6.33 1.46
CA ARG A 69 -7.27 -5.73 2.71
C ARG A 69 -6.37 -4.51 2.46
N ALA A 70 -5.50 -4.55 1.45
CA ALA A 70 -4.68 -3.40 1.08
C ALA A 70 -5.55 -2.20 0.67
N VAL A 71 -6.59 -2.45 -0.15
CA VAL A 71 -7.58 -1.43 -0.54
C VAL A 71 -8.34 -0.90 0.67
N ALA A 72 -8.82 -1.77 1.56
CA ALA A 72 -9.56 -1.38 2.75
C ALA A 72 -8.75 -0.49 3.70
N LEU A 73 -7.51 -0.91 4.04
CA LEU A 73 -6.61 -0.15 4.90
C LEU A 73 -6.24 1.21 4.29
N LYS A 74 -5.98 1.25 2.98
CA LYS A 74 -5.68 2.51 2.31
C LYS A 74 -6.89 3.44 2.25
N ALA A 75 -8.07 2.90 1.97
CA ALA A 75 -9.32 3.66 1.97
C ALA A 75 -9.62 4.26 3.35
N ASP A 76 -9.33 3.52 4.43
CA ASP A 76 -9.50 4.01 5.79
C ASP A 76 -8.53 5.18 6.09
N ILE A 77 -7.25 5.06 5.72
CA ILE A 77 -6.27 6.14 5.85
C ILE A 77 -6.74 7.42 5.14
N ILE A 78 -7.33 7.29 3.93
CA ILE A 78 -7.84 8.43 3.16
C ILE A 78 -9.12 9.01 3.79
N TYR A 79 -9.99 8.14 4.30
CA TYR A 79 -11.30 8.52 4.84
C TYR A 79 -11.22 9.17 6.23
N GLN A 80 -10.36 8.63 7.11
CA GLN A 80 -10.28 8.98 8.52
C GLN A 80 -10.11 10.48 8.81
N PRO A 81 -9.23 11.25 8.11
CA PRO A 81 -9.10 12.69 8.36
C PRO A 81 -10.38 13.49 8.13
N THR A 82 -11.29 12.98 7.28
CA THR A 82 -12.55 13.64 6.94
C THR A 82 -13.74 13.15 7.76
N SER A 83 -13.60 12.02 8.46
CA SER A 83 -14.70 11.38 9.20
C SER A 83 -15.18 12.21 10.39
N ASN A 84 -14.25 12.90 11.06
CA ASN A 84 -14.53 13.71 12.25
C ASN A 84 -15.04 15.13 11.93
N LEU A 85 -15.08 15.50 10.64
CA LEU A 85 -15.46 16.83 10.20
C LEU A 85 -16.77 16.81 9.42
N ALA A 86 -17.68 17.72 9.74
CA ALA A 86 -18.88 18.00 8.96
C ALA A 86 -18.66 19.28 8.15
N ARG A 87 -18.78 19.19 6.82
CA ARG A 87 -18.80 20.36 5.95
C ARG A 87 -20.20 20.94 5.92
N THR A 88 -20.37 22.17 6.42
CA THR A 88 -21.63 22.88 6.47
C THR A 88 -21.56 24.16 5.62
N LYS A 89 -22.69 24.82 5.40
CA LYS A 89 -22.74 26.13 4.72
C LYS A 89 -21.85 27.19 5.41
N ASN A 90 -21.63 27.02 6.73
CA ASN A 90 -20.86 27.96 7.55
C ASN A 90 -19.40 27.47 7.81
N GLY A 91 -18.89 26.53 7.01
CA GLY A 91 -17.53 25.99 7.12
C GLY A 91 -17.46 24.59 7.75
N LEU A 92 -16.26 24.22 8.21
CA LEU A 92 -16.01 22.94 8.85
C LEU A 92 -16.42 22.98 10.33
N LYS A 93 -17.12 21.96 10.78
CA LYS A 93 -17.50 21.74 12.18
C LYS A 93 -17.07 20.35 12.63
N ASN A 94 -16.65 20.23 13.90
CA ASN A 94 -16.45 18.93 14.52
C ASN A 94 -17.79 18.22 14.67
N ARG A 95 -17.79 16.91 14.44
CA ARG A 95 -18.90 16.05 14.82
C ARG A 95 -18.71 15.67 16.29
N ASN A 96 -19.44 16.33 17.17
CA ASN A 96 -19.52 15.93 18.58
C ASN A 96 -20.85 15.20 18.77
N ASP A 97 -20.76 14.04 19.41
CA ASP A 97 -21.90 13.34 19.98
C ASP A 97 -21.91 13.61 21.47
N ASP A 98 -23.08 13.75 22.08
CA ASP A 98 -23.23 14.07 23.51
C ASP A 98 -22.66 12.99 24.45
N GLN A 99 -22.37 11.79 23.90
CA GLN A 99 -21.82 10.65 24.64
C GLN A 99 -20.32 10.40 24.43
N THR A 100 -19.66 11.13 23.53
CA THR A 100 -18.26 10.91 23.19
C THR A 100 -17.46 12.21 23.28
N SER A 101 -16.27 12.14 23.89
CA SER A 101 -15.33 13.27 23.92
C SER A 101 -14.51 13.29 22.63
N THR A 102 -14.24 14.49 22.12
CA THR A 102 -13.30 14.68 21.01
C THR A 102 -11.91 14.16 21.40
N PRO A 103 -11.28 13.27 20.61
CA PRO A 103 -9.95 12.77 20.94
C PRO A 103 -8.92 13.89 20.91
N TRP A 104 -7.90 13.78 21.77
CA TRP A 104 -6.78 14.70 21.78
C TRP A 104 -5.96 14.57 20.48
N LYS A 105 -5.33 15.64 20.05
CA LYS A 105 -4.54 15.65 18.81
C LYS A 105 -3.51 14.51 18.77
N TRP A 106 -2.77 14.28 19.85
CA TRP A 106 -1.76 13.23 19.91
C TRP A 106 -2.37 11.81 19.71
N GLN A 107 -3.61 11.56 20.21
CA GLN A 107 -4.30 10.28 19.99
C GLN A 107 -4.66 10.09 18.52
N VAL A 108 -5.06 11.17 17.85
CA VAL A 108 -5.35 11.13 16.41
C VAL A 108 -4.07 10.89 15.62
N ASP A 109 -2.98 11.58 15.98
CA ASP A 109 -1.68 11.44 15.31
C ASP A 109 -1.13 10.01 15.49
N ASP A 110 -1.19 9.45 16.71
CA ASP A 110 -0.76 8.07 17.00
C ASP A 110 -1.62 7.04 16.26
N TYR A 111 -2.92 7.25 16.21
CA TYR A 111 -3.82 6.38 15.47
C TYR A 111 -3.52 6.38 13.97
N GLN A 112 -3.33 7.55 13.37
CA GLN A 112 -2.96 7.68 11.96
C GLN A 112 -1.60 7.04 11.65
N ALA A 113 -0.61 7.22 12.52
CA ALA A 113 0.70 6.58 12.39
C ALA A 113 0.58 5.05 12.44
N SER A 114 -0.24 4.53 13.37
CA SER A 114 -0.52 3.08 13.47
C SER A 114 -1.21 2.52 12.23
N LEU A 115 -2.22 3.23 11.70
CA LEU A 115 -2.89 2.83 10.45
C LEU A 115 -1.91 2.76 9.28
N LEU A 116 -1.06 3.78 9.15
CA LEU A 116 -0.07 3.85 8.09
C LEU A 116 0.96 2.71 8.21
N GLN A 117 1.43 2.43 9.43
CA GLN A 117 2.34 1.32 9.70
C GLN A 117 1.70 -0.04 9.35
N ASN A 118 0.43 -0.25 9.73
CA ASN A 118 -0.31 -1.47 9.40
C ASN A 118 -0.48 -1.64 7.90
N TYR A 119 -0.77 -0.56 7.19
CA TYR A 119 -0.89 -0.56 5.73
C TYR A 119 0.44 -0.99 5.06
N TYR A 120 1.57 -0.38 5.42
CA TYR A 120 2.85 -0.74 4.80
C TYR A 120 3.29 -2.17 5.14
N ARG A 121 3.09 -2.62 6.39
CA ARG A 121 3.34 -4.03 6.76
C ARG A 121 2.49 -4.99 5.91
N HIS A 122 1.23 -4.62 5.67
CA HIS A 122 0.35 -5.44 4.85
C HIS A 122 0.75 -5.42 3.36
N LEU A 123 1.19 -4.29 2.84
CA LEU A 123 1.76 -4.21 1.48
C LEU A 123 2.97 -5.14 1.32
N ASP A 124 3.86 -5.20 2.29
CA ASP A 124 5.00 -6.11 2.23
C ASP A 124 4.57 -7.59 2.23
N VAL A 125 3.51 -7.94 2.96
CA VAL A 125 2.94 -9.30 2.91
C VAL A 125 2.37 -9.59 1.52
N LEU A 126 1.62 -8.64 0.93
CA LEU A 126 1.08 -8.77 -0.41
C LEU A 126 2.19 -8.92 -1.46
N LEU A 127 3.22 -8.08 -1.42
CA LEU A 127 4.33 -8.11 -2.37
C LEU A 127 5.12 -9.42 -2.26
N ARG A 128 5.39 -9.92 -1.05
CA ARG A 128 6.01 -11.24 -0.86
C ARG A 128 5.16 -12.38 -1.43
N TYR A 129 3.85 -12.33 -1.23
CA TYR A 129 2.94 -13.30 -1.82
C TYR A 129 3.02 -13.26 -3.35
N MET A 130 3.02 -12.06 -3.96
CA MET A 130 3.09 -11.88 -5.40
C MET A 130 4.43 -12.38 -5.97
N ILE A 131 5.55 -12.10 -5.31
CA ILE A 131 6.87 -12.59 -5.70
C ILE A 131 6.91 -14.13 -5.66
N LYS A 132 6.42 -14.72 -4.56
CA LYS A 132 6.40 -16.18 -4.36
C LYS A 132 5.57 -16.91 -5.41
N ASN A 133 4.52 -16.28 -5.95
CA ASN A 133 3.60 -16.86 -6.91
C ASN A 133 3.81 -16.33 -8.34
N ASP A 134 4.99 -15.75 -8.62
CA ASP A 134 5.37 -15.21 -9.93
C ASP A 134 4.34 -14.25 -10.55
N LYS A 135 3.65 -13.48 -9.68
CA LYS A 135 2.68 -12.47 -10.09
C LYS A 135 3.39 -11.21 -10.59
N SER A 136 2.83 -10.59 -11.62
CA SER A 136 3.33 -9.30 -12.10
C SER A 136 3.18 -8.21 -11.04
N ILE A 137 4.23 -7.44 -10.82
CA ILE A 137 4.27 -6.30 -9.89
C ILE A 137 4.69 -5.06 -10.65
N ASN A 138 3.77 -4.12 -10.82
CA ASN A 138 4.02 -2.89 -11.58
C ASN A 138 5.00 -1.95 -10.86
N LEU A 139 5.06 -2.02 -9.53
CA LEU A 139 6.03 -1.26 -8.73
C LEU A 139 7.48 -1.67 -9.02
N LYS A 140 7.71 -2.93 -9.40
CA LYS A 140 9.03 -3.44 -9.83
C LYS A 140 9.30 -3.03 -11.27
N LYS A 141 9.66 -1.76 -11.49
CA LYS A 141 9.85 -1.17 -12.83
C LYS A 141 11.12 -1.62 -13.56
N TYR A 142 12.09 -2.23 -12.86
CA TYR A 142 13.39 -2.56 -13.39
C TYR A 142 13.69 -4.05 -13.22
N ASP A 143 14.32 -4.65 -14.24
CA ASP A 143 14.96 -5.96 -14.08
C ASP A 143 16.24 -5.77 -13.27
N THR A 144 16.37 -6.53 -12.22
CA THR A 144 17.48 -6.42 -11.25
C THR A 144 18.58 -7.44 -11.50
N LYS A 145 18.45 -8.31 -12.54
CA LYS A 145 19.39 -9.42 -12.78
C LYS A 145 20.82 -8.98 -13.02
N ASP A 146 20.99 -7.85 -13.70
CA ASP A 146 22.28 -7.31 -14.08
C ASP A 146 22.82 -6.25 -13.10
N LEU A 147 22.07 -5.96 -12.03
CA LEU A 147 22.49 -5.01 -11.00
C LEU A 147 23.46 -5.66 -10.01
N PHE A 148 24.36 -4.87 -9.40
CA PHE A 148 25.18 -5.31 -8.26
C PHE A 148 24.29 -5.65 -7.05
N VAL A 149 23.25 -4.86 -6.82
CA VAL A 149 22.24 -5.11 -5.79
C VAL A 149 21.01 -5.75 -6.44
N LYS A 150 21.04 -7.07 -6.60
CA LYS A 150 20.04 -7.84 -7.36
C LYS A 150 18.71 -8.04 -6.64
N ASP A 151 18.77 -8.14 -5.32
CA ASP A 151 17.66 -8.52 -4.46
C ASP A 151 17.72 -7.79 -3.11
N ILE A 152 16.64 -7.94 -2.35
CA ILE A 152 16.50 -7.31 -1.04
C ILE A 152 17.53 -7.87 -0.03
N GLU A 153 17.84 -9.15 -0.12
CA GLU A 153 18.77 -9.84 0.77
C GLU A 153 20.18 -9.26 0.61
N THR A 154 20.59 -8.98 -0.63
CA THR A 154 21.85 -8.31 -0.93
C THR A 154 21.85 -6.86 -0.41
N PHE A 155 20.73 -6.14 -0.58
CA PHE A 155 20.60 -4.77 -0.08
C PHE A 155 20.71 -4.69 1.45
N GLU A 156 20.04 -5.61 2.16
CA GLU A 156 20.02 -5.63 3.62
C GLU A 156 21.35 -6.01 4.28
N GLN A 157 22.29 -6.58 3.53
CA GLN A 157 23.66 -6.77 4.04
C GLN A 157 24.36 -5.43 4.35
N PHE A 158 23.93 -4.35 3.71
CA PHE A 158 24.53 -3.03 3.85
C PHE A 158 23.61 -2.02 4.54
N PHE A 159 22.32 -2.17 4.37
CA PHE A 159 21.33 -1.25 4.93
C PHE A 159 20.02 -1.97 5.29
N ASP A 160 19.73 -2.05 6.57
CA ASP A 160 18.54 -2.71 7.09
C ASP A 160 17.27 -1.89 6.75
N ILE A 161 16.35 -2.51 6.02
CA ILE A 161 15.02 -1.99 5.70
C ILE A 161 13.90 -2.86 6.26
N ASN A 162 14.24 -3.74 7.23
CA ASN A 162 13.30 -4.64 7.91
C ASN A 162 12.52 -5.56 6.95
N GLY A 163 13.15 -6.04 5.88
CA GLY A 163 12.53 -6.91 4.87
C GLY A 163 11.44 -6.24 4.05
N SER A 164 11.44 -4.90 3.95
CA SER A 164 10.41 -4.17 3.21
C SER A 164 10.65 -4.21 1.70
N HIS A 165 9.94 -5.10 1.02
CA HIS A 165 9.93 -5.17 -0.45
C HIS A 165 9.36 -3.90 -1.09
N TYR A 166 8.38 -3.26 -0.44
CA TYR A 166 7.83 -2.00 -0.89
C TYR A 166 8.91 -0.91 -0.95
N LEU A 167 9.67 -0.76 0.12
CA LEU A 167 10.74 0.24 0.19
C LEU A 167 11.87 -0.09 -0.80
N TYR A 168 12.28 -1.36 -0.89
CA TYR A 168 13.27 -1.80 -1.86
C TYR A 168 12.87 -1.44 -3.29
N PHE A 169 11.63 -1.76 -3.70
CA PHE A 169 11.15 -1.42 -5.06
C PHE A 169 11.06 0.09 -5.31
N LYS A 170 10.75 0.88 -4.28
CA LYS A 170 10.79 2.35 -4.37
C LYS A 170 12.20 2.90 -4.54
N LEU A 171 13.22 2.22 -4.02
CA LEU A 171 14.64 2.61 -4.14
C LEU A 171 15.26 2.15 -5.45
N LEU A 172 14.71 1.14 -6.14
CA LEU A 172 15.28 0.62 -7.39
C LEU A 172 15.64 1.67 -8.43
N PRO A 173 14.82 2.69 -8.74
CA PRO A 173 15.21 3.72 -9.70
C PRO A 173 16.51 4.44 -9.32
N ALA A 174 16.67 4.74 -8.03
CA ALA A 174 17.87 5.41 -7.52
C ALA A 174 19.09 4.47 -7.53
N LEU A 175 18.89 3.18 -7.22
CA LEU A 175 19.96 2.17 -7.28
C LEU A 175 20.47 2.01 -8.72
N VAL A 176 19.56 1.87 -9.70
CA VAL A 176 19.90 1.78 -11.13
C VAL A 176 20.66 3.02 -11.59
N GLU A 177 20.22 4.20 -11.19
CA GLU A 177 20.87 5.46 -11.57
C GLU A 177 22.27 5.60 -10.95
N CYS A 178 22.42 5.25 -9.68
CA CYS A 178 23.71 5.25 -8.97
C CYS A 178 24.68 4.27 -9.63
N GLU A 179 24.23 3.05 -9.93
CA GLU A 179 25.06 2.04 -10.59
C GLU A 179 25.56 2.53 -11.96
N ARG A 180 24.65 3.04 -12.79
CA ARG A 180 25.00 3.52 -14.13
C ARG A 180 25.93 4.73 -14.13
N LYS A 181 25.70 5.70 -13.22
CA LYS A 181 26.44 6.97 -13.21
C LYS A 181 27.74 6.93 -12.41
N GLU A 182 27.75 6.17 -11.31
CA GLU A 182 28.85 6.22 -10.37
C GLU A 182 29.73 4.97 -10.37
N ILE A 183 29.12 3.79 -10.52
CA ILE A 183 29.85 2.51 -10.39
C ILE A 183 30.40 2.03 -11.72
N GLU A 184 29.58 1.89 -12.76
CA GLU A 184 30.01 1.38 -14.06
C GLU A 184 31.17 2.16 -14.68
N PRO A 185 31.20 3.50 -14.70
CA PRO A 185 32.31 4.24 -15.28
C PRO A 185 33.63 3.97 -14.56
N ARG A 186 33.60 3.80 -13.24
CA ARG A 186 34.82 3.53 -12.43
C ARG A 186 35.32 2.11 -12.66
N VAL A 187 34.44 1.13 -12.75
CA VAL A 187 34.79 -0.27 -13.01
C VAL A 187 35.40 -0.40 -14.42
N ARG A 188 34.76 0.21 -15.44
CA ARG A 188 35.27 0.19 -16.82
C ARG A 188 36.68 0.83 -16.93
N THR A 189 36.92 1.92 -16.21
CA THR A 189 38.23 2.59 -16.19
C THR A 189 39.30 1.69 -15.59
N ILE A 190 39.00 0.91 -14.56
CA ILE A 190 39.98 -0.04 -13.97
C ILE A 190 40.32 -1.16 -14.95
N THR A 191 39.33 -1.71 -15.65
CA THR A 191 39.53 -2.80 -16.62
C THR A 191 40.42 -2.37 -17.79
N THR A 192 40.29 -1.12 -18.26
CA THR A 192 41.12 -0.57 -19.35
C THR A 192 42.54 -0.21 -18.93
N LEU A 193 42.82 -0.15 -17.63
CA LEU A 193 44.19 0.11 -17.10
C LEU A 193 44.97 -1.19 -16.81
N THR A 194 44.30 -2.35 -16.87
CA THR A 194 44.90 -3.67 -16.61
C THR A 194 45.18 -4.49 -17.87
N ASP A 195 44.77 -4.01 -19.04
CA ASP A 195 45.09 -4.52 -20.39
C ASP A 195 46.25 -3.68 -21.01
#